data_1c5ab88cb2b11f63d2f5744ee67eebfb
#
_entry.id   1c5ab88cb2b11f63d2f5744ee67eebfb
#
_cell.length_a   1.000
_cell.length_b   1.000
_cell.length_c   1.000
_cell.angle_alpha   90.00
_cell.angle_beta   90.00
_cell.angle_gamma   90.00
#
_symmetry.space_group_name_H-M   'P 1'
#
loop_
_entity.id
_entity.type
_entity.pdbx_description
1 polymer ?
#
loop_
_entity_poly.entity_id
_entity_poly.type
_entity_poly.pdbx_seq_one_letter_code
_entity_poly.pdbx_strand_id
1 'polypeptide(L)'
;IGDVEGDLEIIVELLSTDAVQVNEGDKVIIQNWGGPESLLGVVARVDAFGFTKFSALGVEEQRVNAIVRFTNMDDRNAKLGHGIRVEIQVVIWEGIDTVIVPSSALFRDKDQWVVFVVEDATATLREVKIGHNNGIEASVIEGLESGDRVVLYPVSNLTDGARVANRQESR
;
A
#
# COMPACT_ATOMS: atom_id res chain seq x y z
N ILE A 1 -26.10 -23.10 17.73
CA ILE A 1 -26.56 -22.64 16.44
C ILE A 1 -26.57 -21.12 16.57
N GLY A 2 -25.47 -20.50 16.19
CA GLY A 2 -25.35 -19.05 16.18
C GLY A 2 -26.07 -18.49 14.93
N ASP A 3 -26.73 -17.37 15.12
CA ASP A 3 -27.36 -16.60 14.06
C ASP A 3 -26.24 -16.00 13.18
N VAL A 4 -26.20 -16.33 11.90
CA VAL A 4 -25.10 -16.00 10.99
C VAL A 4 -25.33 -14.65 10.30
N GLU A 5 -26.44 -13.97 10.58
CA GLU A 5 -26.90 -12.80 9.84
C GLU A 5 -26.37 -11.43 10.32
N GLY A 6 -25.48 -11.38 11.30
CA GLY A 6 -25.06 -10.06 11.81
C GLY A 6 -23.61 -9.87 12.19
N ASP A 7 -22.85 -10.93 12.46
CA ASP A 7 -21.57 -10.83 13.16
C ASP A 7 -20.41 -11.58 12.48
N LEU A 8 -20.35 -11.56 11.14
CA LEU A 8 -19.20 -12.14 10.46
C LEU A 8 -18.00 -11.20 10.61
N GLU A 9 -16.95 -11.70 11.26
CA GLU A 9 -15.69 -10.98 11.44
C GLU A 9 -14.56 -11.70 10.70
N ILE A 10 -13.57 -10.95 10.25
CA ILE A 10 -12.34 -11.50 9.70
C ILE A 10 -11.26 -11.40 10.76
N ILE A 11 -10.64 -12.53 11.09
CA ILE A 11 -9.46 -12.57 11.95
C ILE A 11 -8.22 -12.54 11.05
N VAL A 12 -7.39 -11.52 11.25
CA VAL A 12 -6.16 -11.33 10.51
C VAL A 12 -4.97 -11.49 11.42
N GLU A 13 -4.06 -12.39 11.07
CA GLU A 13 -2.80 -12.57 11.79
C GLU A 13 -1.72 -11.67 11.16
N LEU A 14 -1.51 -10.49 11.72
CA LEU A 14 -0.46 -9.56 11.31
C LEU A 14 0.89 -9.95 11.94
N LEU A 15 1.99 -9.64 11.25
CA LEU A 15 3.30 -9.64 11.92
C LEU A 15 3.29 -8.54 13.00
N SER A 16 3.95 -8.78 14.12
CA SER A 16 3.99 -7.82 15.23
C SER A 16 4.58 -6.47 14.82
N THR A 17 5.53 -6.48 13.88
CA THR A 17 6.12 -5.26 13.28
C THR A 17 5.13 -4.45 12.45
N ASP A 18 4.18 -5.10 11.81
CA ASP A 18 3.17 -4.45 10.98
C ASP A 18 1.97 -4.00 11.84
N ALA A 19 1.64 -4.80 12.86
CA ALA A 19 0.53 -4.51 13.76
C ALA A 19 0.65 -3.16 14.49
N VAL A 20 1.89 -2.68 14.74
CA VAL A 20 2.12 -1.37 15.38
C VAL A 20 1.73 -0.19 14.50
N GLN A 21 1.55 -0.40 13.20
CA GLN A 21 1.12 0.62 12.25
C GLN A 21 -0.39 0.64 12.03
N VAL A 22 -1.09 -0.41 12.49
CA VAL A 22 -2.53 -0.60 12.29
C VAL A 22 -3.29 -0.07 13.49
N ASN A 23 -4.29 0.77 13.23
CA ASN A 23 -5.14 1.36 14.26
C ASN A 23 -6.59 0.92 14.10
N GLU A 24 -7.33 0.95 15.20
CA GLU A 24 -8.79 0.81 15.15
C GLU A 24 -9.39 1.93 14.28
N GLY A 25 -10.31 1.55 13.38
CA GLY A 25 -10.93 2.45 12.42
C GLY A 25 -10.23 2.51 11.07
N ASP A 26 -9.03 1.95 10.92
CA ASP A 26 -8.35 1.89 9.61
C ASP A 26 -9.22 1.15 8.61
N LYS A 27 -9.31 1.69 7.39
CA LYS A 27 -10.06 1.07 6.29
C LYS A 27 -9.39 -0.21 5.83
N VAL A 28 -10.22 -1.17 5.47
CA VAL A 28 -9.76 -2.47 4.96
C VAL A 28 -10.45 -2.78 3.65
N ILE A 29 -9.65 -3.15 2.65
CA ILE A 29 -10.12 -3.67 1.36
C ILE A 29 -10.00 -5.18 1.42
N ILE A 30 -11.11 -5.88 1.16
CA ILE A 30 -11.21 -7.34 1.26
C ILE A 30 -11.38 -7.89 -0.16
N GLN A 31 -10.44 -8.74 -0.57
CA GLN A 31 -10.35 -9.29 -1.91
C GLN A 31 -10.31 -10.83 -1.87
N ASN A 32 -10.39 -11.46 -3.04
CA ASN A 32 -10.26 -12.91 -3.21
C ASN A 32 -11.25 -13.74 -2.36
N TRP A 33 -12.40 -13.15 -2.01
CA TRP A 33 -13.45 -13.81 -1.27
C TRP A 33 -14.38 -14.68 -2.15
N GLY A 34 -14.15 -14.71 -3.48
CA GLY A 34 -14.92 -15.47 -4.45
C GLY A 34 -15.94 -14.66 -5.25
N GLY A 35 -16.16 -13.40 -4.90
CA GLY A 35 -16.99 -12.46 -5.66
C GLY A 35 -16.18 -11.57 -6.60
N PRO A 36 -16.86 -10.86 -7.52
CA PRO A 36 -16.20 -10.04 -8.54
C PRO A 36 -15.67 -8.68 -8.03
N GLU A 37 -16.24 -8.18 -6.95
CA GLU A 37 -15.92 -6.85 -6.40
C GLU A 37 -15.28 -6.98 -5.03
N SER A 38 -14.37 -6.06 -4.70
CA SER A 38 -13.80 -5.99 -3.36
C SER A 38 -14.85 -5.57 -2.34
N LEU A 39 -14.82 -6.16 -1.16
CA LEU A 39 -15.60 -5.73 -0.03
C LEU A 39 -14.81 -4.72 0.81
N LEU A 40 -15.53 -3.91 1.56
CA LEU A 40 -14.96 -2.93 2.46
C LEU A 40 -15.20 -3.32 3.91
N GLY A 41 -14.22 -3.02 4.74
CA GLY A 41 -14.28 -3.22 6.17
C GLY A 41 -13.51 -2.15 6.91
N VAL A 42 -13.53 -2.27 8.22
CA VAL A 42 -12.73 -1.45 9.13
C VAL A 42 -12.08 -2.34 10.16
N VAL A 43 -10.90 -1.95 10.61
CA VAL A 43 -10.26 -2.58 11.77
C VAL A 43 -11.09 -2.27 13.01
N ALA A 44 -11.72 -3.29 13.58
CA ALA A 44 -12.54 -3.13 14.78
C ALA A 44 -11.69 -3.14 16.05
N ARG A 45 -10.62 -3.93 16.06
CA ARG A 45 -9.71 -4.08 17.20
C ARG A 45 -8.40 -4.70 16.75
N VAL A 46 -7.32 -4.32 17.41
CA VAL A 46 -6.03 -5.01 17.36
C VAL A 46 -5.77 -5.60 18.74
N ASP A 47 -5.49 -6.88 18.83
CA ASP A 47 -5.25 -7.54 20.12
C ASP A 47 -3.95 -7.02 20.76
N ALA A 48 -3.96 -6.87 22.07
CA ALA A 48 -2.79 -6.40 22.81
C ALA A 48 -1.71 -7.47 22.99
N PHE A 49 -2.02 -8.73 22.67
CA PHE A 49 -1.13 -9.87 22.90
C PHE A 49 -0.70 -10.50 21.59
N GLY A 50 0.62 -10.67 21.44
CA GLY A 50 1.19 -11.46 20.37
C GLY A 50 1.32 -12.93 20.71
N PHE A 51 1.39 -13.77 19.71
CA PHE A 51 1.66 -15.19 19.81
C PHE A 51 2.72 -15.61 18.79
N THR A 52 3.41 -16.71 19.08
CA THR A 52 4.42 -17.26 18.16
C THR A 52 3.77 -18.25 17.20
N LYS A 53 4.04 -18.11 15.92
CA LYS A 53 3.63 -19.03 14.88
C LYS A 53 4.84 -19.36 13.99
N PHE A 54 4.90 -20.60 13.51
CA PHE A 54 5.91 -20.99 12.54
C PHE A 54 5.39 -20.73 11.12
N SER A 55 6.18 -20.06 10.31
CA SER A 55 5.89 -19.90 8.87
C SER A 55 6.02 -21.25 8.14
N ALA A 56 5.58 -21.29 6.88
CA ALA A 56 5.72 -22.47 6.04
C ALA A 56 7.19 -22.90 5.84
N LEU A 57 8.14 -21.99 6.06
CA LEU A 57 9.57 -22.24 5.99
C LEU A 57 10.20 -22.64 7.34
N GLY A 58 9.38 -22.80 8.39
CA GLY A 58 9.85 -23.18 9.73
C GLY A 58 10.48 -22.03 10.53
N VAL A 59 10.30 -20.77 10.09
CA VAL A 59 10.79 -19.59 10.82
C VAL A 59 9.76 -19.15 11.85
N GLU A 60 10.21 -18.88 13.07
CA GLU A 60 9.36 -18.31 14.11
C GLU A 60 8.98 -16.88 13.77
N GLU A 61 7.68 -16.59 13.83
CA GLU A 61 7.11 -15.28 13.60
C GLU A 61 6.26 -14.86 14.80
N GLN A 62 6.45 -13.63 15.26
CA GLN A 62 5.58 -13.04 16.25
C GLN A 62 4.40 -12.38 15.56
N ARG A 63 3.20 -12.82 15.89
CA ARG A 63 1.97 -12.35 15.28
C ARG A 63 0.99 -11.77 16.29
N VAL A 64 0.15 -10.87 15.82
CA VAL A 64 -0.93 -10.24 16.58
C VAL A 64 -2.21 -10.37 15.75
N ASN A 65 -3.33 -10.68 16.40
CA ASN A 65 -4.62 -10.70 15.71
C ASN A 65 -5.18 -9.30 15.60
N ALA A 66 -5.67 -8.97 14.40
CA ALA A 66 -6.57 -7.86 14.17
C ALA A 66 -7.95 -8.40 13.76
N ILE A 67 -8.99 -7.79 14.28
CA ILE A 67 -10.38 -8.10 13.96
C ILE A 67 -10.89 -7.06 12.99
N VAL A 68 -11.40 -7.51 11.85
CA VAL A 68 -11.96 -6.63 10.83
C VAL A 68 -13.45 -6.91 10.70
N ARG A 69 -14.26 -5.85 10.71
CA ARG A 69 -15.69 -5.89 10.45
C ARG A 69 -16.00 -5.36 9.06
N PHE A 70 -16.97 -5.98 8.41
CA PHE A 70 -17.47 -5.50 7.13
C PHE A 70 -18.26 -4.21 7.30
N THR A 71 -18.14 -3.28 6.34
CA THR A 71 -18.91 -2.02 6.31
C THR A 71 -19.96 -1.99 5.21
N ASN A 72 -19.86 -2.87 4.21
CA ASN A 72 -20.76 -2.95 3.06
C ASN A 72 -21.23 -4.38 2.78
N MET A 73 -21.63 -5.13 3.81
CA MET A 73 -22.31 -6.42 3.60
C MET A 73 -23.73 -6.15 3.11
N ASP A 74 -24.04 -6.64 1.92
CA ASP A 74 -25.39 -6.69 1.35
C ASP A 74 -25.81 -8.16 1.09
N ASP A 75 -27.05 -8.39 0.70
CA ASP A 75 -27.60 -9.72 0.42
C ASP A 75 -26.81 -10.49 -0.67
N ARG A 76 -26.05 -9.78 -1.52
CA ARG A 76 -25.21 -10.40 -2.55
C ARG A 76 -23.96 -11.03 -1.96
N ASN A 77 -23.52 -10.54 -0.82
CA ASN A 77 -22.34 -10.99 -0.08
C ASN A 77 -22.68 -11.99 1.05
N ALA A 78 -23.95 -12.23 1.29
CA ALA A 78 -24.47 -13.14 2.34
C ALA A 78 -24.05 -14.62 2.16
N LYS A 79 -23.35 -14.96 1.06
CA LYS A 79 -22.77 -16.29 0.83
C LYS A 79 -21.43 -16.51 1.51
N LEU A 80 -20.85 -15.47 2.14
CA LEU A 80 -19.65 -15.63 2.96
C LEU A 80 -19.99 -16.41 4.21
N GLY A 81 -19.39 -17.57 4.36
CA GLY A 81 -19.54 -18.43 5.52
C GLY A 81 -18.26 -18.49 6.39
N HIS A 82 -18.33 -19.19 7.49
CA HIS A 82 -17.17 -19.44 8.34
C HIS A 82 -16.10 -20.26 7.61
N GLY A 83 -14.83 -19.95 7.88
CA GLY A 83 -13.68 -20.68 7.34
C GLY A 83 -13.32 -20.34 5.90
N ILE A 84 -13.93 -19.32 5.31
CA ILE A 84 -13.51 -18.81 4.00
C ILE A 84 -12.23 -18.00 4.15
N ARG A 85 -11.27 -18.29 3.29
CA ARG A 85 -10.03 -17.51 3.21
C ARG A 85 -10.23 -16.30 2.32
N VAL A 86 -9.84 -15.14 2.80
CA VAL A 86 -9.86 -13.87 2.06
C VAL A 86 -8.48 -13.23 2.10
N GLU A 87 -8.24 -12.31 1.19
CA GLU A 87 -7.06 -11.44 1.20
C GLU A 87 -7.49 -10.05 1.63
N ILE A 88 -6.71 -9.43 2.51
CA ILE A 88 -7.01 -8.09 2.99
C ILE A 88 -5.85 -7.13 2.75
N GLN A 89 -6.20 -5.87 2.53
CA GLN A 89 -5.27 -4.74 2.51
C GLN A 89 -5.76 -3.72 3.54
N VAL A 90 -4.96 -3.49 4.57
CA VAL A 90 -5.23 -2.44 5.56
C VAL A 90 -4.65 -1.14 5.06
N VAL A 91 -5.47 -0.10 4.98
CA VAL A 91 -5.05 1.24 4.57
C VAL A 91 -4.54 1.98 5.81
N ILE A 92 -3.25 1.97 6.03
CA ILE A 92 -2.60 2.59 7.20
C ILE A 92 -2.33 4.08 7.03
N TRP A 93 -2.50 4.60 5.80
CA TRP A 93 -2.32 6.01 5.49
C TRP A 93 -3.08 6.39 4.22
N GLU A 94 -3.74 7.54 4.24
CA GLU A 94 -4.35 8.18 3.07
C GLU A 94 -3.86 9.64 2.99
N GLY A 95 -3.47 10.06 1.81
CA GLY A 95 -3.14 11.47 1.52
C GLY A 95 -4.28 12.12 0.74
N ILE A 96 -4.76 13.28 1.21
CA ILE A 96 -5.70 14.12 0.46
C ILE A 96 -4.87 15.21 -0.23
N ASP A 97 -5.10 15.44 -1.52
CA ASP A 97 -4.41 16.45 -2.34
C ASP A 97 -2.86 16.33 -2.29
N THR A 98 -2.37 15.11 -2.28
CA THR A 98 -0.95 14.83 -2.18
C THR A 98 -0.37 14.46 -3.54
N VAL A 99 0.74 15.08 -3.92
CA VAL A 99 1.51 14.67 -5.11
C VAL A 99 2.12 13.29 -4.82
N ILE A 100 1.90 12.34 -5.72
CA ILE A 100 2.41 10.98 -5.63
C ILE A 100 3.39 10.73 -6.77
N VAL A 101 4.51 10.09 -6.47
CA VAL A 101 5.50 9.69 -7.46
C VAL A 101 5.80 8.19 -7.33
N PRO A 102 5.93 7.44 -8.44
CA PRO A 102 6.37 6.05 -8.38
C PRO A 102 7.74 5.94 -7.68
N SER A 103 7.88 5.01 -6.74
CA SER A 103 9.15 4.81 -6.03
C SER A 103 10.32 4.48 -6.97
N SER A 104 10.03 3.94 -8.16
CA SER A 104 11.01 3.68 -9.23
C SER A 104 11.61 4.92 -9.87
N ALA A 105 11.04 6.11 -9.65
CA ALA A 105 11.61 7.38 -10.09
C ALA A 105 12.54 8.00 -9.05
N LEU A 106 12.45 7.55 -7.79
CA LEU A 106 13.20 8.10 -6.67
C LEU A 106 14.56 7.41 -6.55
N PHE A 107 15.59 8.19 -6.32
CA PHE A 107 16.91 7.66 -5.95
C PHE A 107 17.62 8.60 -4.98
N ARG A 108 18.71 8.12 -4.39
CA ARG A 108 19.50 8.90 -3.46
C ARG A 108 20.68 9.56 -4.19
N ASP A 109 20.79 10.86 -4.06
CA ASP A 109 22.05 11.58 -4.31
C ASP A 109 22.55 12.11 -2.97
N LYS A 110 23.69 11.58 -2.53
CA LYS A 110 24.21 11.81 -1.16
C LYS A 110 23.18 11.42 -0.11
N ASP A 111 22.69 12.36 0.66
CA ASP A 111 21.70 12.13 1.73
C ASP A 111 20.29 12.58 1.37
N GLN A 112 20.06 13.03 0.11
CA GLN A 112 18.79 13.59 -0.32
C GLN A 112 18.06 12.66 -1.29
N TRP A 113 16.73 12.72 -1.26
CA TRP A 113 15.92 12.12 -2.29
C TRP A 113 15.85 13.05 -3.50
N VAL A 114 16.04 12.48 -4.68
CA VAL A 114 16.03 13.21 -5.93
C VAL A 114 15.25 12.46 -6.99
N VAL A 115 14.78 13.20 -7.99
CA VAL A 115 14.14 12.68 -9.20
C VAL A 115 14.69 13.43 -10.43
N PHE A 116 14.57 12.81 -11.60
CA PHE A 116 14.73 13.54 -12.85
C PHE A 116 13.36 13.97 -13.36
N VAL A 117 13.11 15.27 -13.40
CA VAL A 117 11.91 15.85 -14.01
C VAL A 117 12.19 16.12 -15.49
N VAL A 118 11.22 15.82 -16.35
CA VAL A 118 11.36 16.00 -17.80
C VAL A 118 10.60 17.23 -18.26
N GLU A 119 11.35 18.24 -18.64
CA GLU A 119 10.85 19.48 -19.25
C GLU A 119 11.50 19.64 -20.63
N ASP A 120 10.74 19.94 -21.67
CA ASP A 120 11.22 20.13 -23.05
C ASP A 120 12.23 19.07 -23.54
N ALA A 121 11.93 17.80 -23.28
CA ALA A 121 12.78 16.64 -23.58
C ALA A 121 14.17 16.68 -22.91
N THR A 122 14.30 17.41 -21.82
CA THR A 122 15.50 17.50 -20.99
C THR A 122 15.19 16.95 -19.60
N ALA A 123 16.06 16.11 -19.08
CA ALA A 123 15.96 15.58 -17.72
C ALA A 123 16.72 16.49 -16.76
N THR A 124 16.03 17.12 -15.84
CA THR A 124 16.60 18.02 -14.84
C THR A 124 16.55 17.34 -13.46
N LEU A 125 17.66 17.29 -12.78
CA LEU A 125 17.75 16.75 -11.44
C LEU A 125 17.07 17.70 -10.45
N ARG A 126 16.11 17.17 -9.68
CA ARG A 126 15.36 17.95 -8.70
C ARG A 126 15.34 17.24 -7.35
N GLU A 127 15.70 17.97 -6.31
CA GLU A 127 15.57 17.50 -4.95
C GLU A 127 14.10 17.44 -4.54
N VAL A 128 13.73 16.39 -3.82
CA VAL A 128 12.36 16.18 -3.34
C VAL A 128 12.36 15.78 -1.87
N LYS A 129 11.38 16.27 -1.16
CA LYS A 129 11.10 15.82 0.20
C LYS A 129 9.91 14.87 0.16
N ILE A 130 10.16 13.62 0.50
CA ILE A 130 9.12 12.60 0.51
C ILE A 130 8.52 12.44 1.90
N GLY A 131 7.23 12.07 1.93
CA GLY A 131 6.51 11.66 3.13
C GLY A 131 6.44 10.15 3.25
N HIS A 132 5.22 9.60 3.17
CA HIS A 132 5.01 8.16 3.19
C HIS A 132 5.47 7.51 1.89
N ASN A 133 6.10 6.35 2.03
CA ASN A 133 6.55 5.52 0.92
C ASN A 133 6.20 4.06 1.22
N ASN A 134 5.40 3.44 0.36
CA ASN A 134 4.97 2.04 0.48
C ASN A 134 5.80 1.06 -0.36
N GLY A 135 6.91 1.54 -0.97
CA GLY A 135 7.75 0.76 -1.87
C GLY A 135 7.30 0.75 -3.34
N ILE A 136 6.06 1.09 -3.62
CA ILE A 136 5.49 1.22 -4.98
C ILE A 136 5.41 2.70 -5.34
N GLU A 137 4.87 3.50 -4.42
CA GLU A 137 4.66 4.93 -4.57
C GLU A 137 5.09 5.66 -3.31
N ALA A 138 5.49 6.91 -3.48
CA ALA A 138 5.80 7.81 -2.38
C ALA A 138 5.03 9.12 -2.51
N SER A 139 4.57 9.64 -1.38
CA SER A 139 4.03 10.99 -1.32
C SER A 139 5.15 12.01 -1.34
N VAL A 140 4.94 13.11 -2.05
CA VAL A 140 5.89 14.21 -2.13
C VAL A 140 5.35 15.41 -1.37
N ILE A 141 6.14 15.88 -0.40
CA ILE A 141 5.81 17.06 0.42
C ILE A 141 6.28 18.33 -0.27
N GLU A 142 7.47 18.29 -0.89
CA GLU A 142 8.11 19.42 -1.55
C GLU A 142 8.92 18.95 -2.76
N GLY A 143 9.01 19.78 -3.80
CA GLY A 143 9.89 19.58 -4.95
C GLY A 143 9.21 19.06 -6.22
N LEU A 144 7.98 18.59 -6.18
CA LEU A 144 7.19 18.25 -7.36
C LEU A 144 5.80 18.87 -7.31
N GLU A 145 5.25 19.11 -8.47
CA GLU A 145 3.88 19.58 -8.67
C GLU A 145 3.05 18.53 -9.42
N SER A 146 1.74 18.64 -9.29
CA SER A 146 0.83 17.76 -10.04
C SER A 146 0.96 18.02 -11.55
N GLY A 147 1.25 16.95 -12.30
CA GLY A 147 1.49 17.03 -13.75
C GLY A 147 2.96 17.01 -14.14
N ASP A 148 3.89 17.12 -13.21
CA ASP A 148 5.32 16.92 -13.48
C ASP A 148 5.57 15.52 -14.07
N ARG A 149 6.40 15.45 -15.09
CA ARG A 149 6.81 14.21 -15.73
C ARG A 149 8.15 13.79 -15.18
N VAL A 150 8.26 12.56 -14.67
CA VAL A 150 9.48 12.04 -14.09
C VAL A 150 10.03 10.85 -14.86
N VAL A 151 11.35 10.67 -14.82
CA VAL A 151 12.01 9.51 -15.40
C VAL A 151 11.86 8.33 -14.46
N LEU A 152 11.29 7.22 -14.96
CA LEU A 152 11.22 5.96 -14.25
C LEU A 152 12.50 5.15 -14.49
N TYR A 153 13.00 4.49 -13.45
CA TYR A 153 14.22 3.66 -13.52
C TYR A 153 15.40 4.41 -14.14
N PRO A 154 15.83 5.57 -13.59
CA PRO A 154 16.91 6.33 -14.15
C PRO A 154 18.18 5.47 -14.21
N VAL A 155 18.79 5.42 -15.39
CA VAL A 155 20.04 4.68 -15.58
C VAL A 155 21.20 5.44 -14.92
N SER A 156 22.22 4.71 -14.45
CA SER A 156 23.34 5.30 -13.69
C SER A 156 24.16 6.35 -14.43
N ASN A 157 24.05 6.41 -15.76
CA ASN A 157 24.73 7.42 -16.59
C ASN A 157 23.82 8.59 -16.99
N LEU A 158 22.59 8.68 -16.50
CA LEU A 158 21.75 9.84 -16.70
C LEU A 158 22.26 10.99 -15.84
N THR A 159 22.56 12.10 -16.48
CA THR A 159 23.07 13.31 -15.83
C THR A 159 22.08 14.45 -15.93
N ASP A 160 22.21 15.41 -15.05
CA ASP A 160 21.44 16.65 -15.10
C ASP A 160 21.63 17.38 -16.44
N GLY A 161 20.53 17.85 -17.03
CA GLY A 161 20.51 18.47 -18.35
C GLY A 161 20.56 17.51 -19.53
N ALA A 162 20.53 16.20 -19.34
CA ALA A 162 20.58 15.24 -20.42
C ALA A 162 19.30 15.25 -21.25
N ARG A 163 19.42 15.11 -22.58
CA ARG A 163 18.28 14.94 -23.46
C ARG A 163 17.69 13.55 -23.31
N VAL A 164 16.39 13.49 -23.17
CA VAL A 164 15.62 12.26 -23.04
C VAL A 164 14.49 12.22 -24.07
N ALA A 165 14.13 11.01 -24.50
CA ALA A 165 13.00 10.78 -25.36
C ALA A 165 12.05 9.77 -24.70
N ASN A 166 10.75 9.89 -24.99
CA ASN A 166 9.80 8.87 -24.55
C ASN A 166 10.15 7.54 -25.22
N ARG A 167 10.27 6.49 -24.39
CA ARG A 167 10.35 5.12 -24.92
C ARG A 167 8.98 4.80 -25.52
N GLN A 168 8.88 4.71 -26.84
CA GLN A 168 7.71 4.14 -27.48
C GLN A 168 7.67 2.66 -27.14
N GLU A 169 6.62 2.20 -26.50
CA GLU A 169 6.35 0.78 -26.37
C GLU A 169 6.14 0.22 -27.78
N SER A 170 7.09 -0.59 -28.24
CA SER A 170 6.88 -1.40 -29.44
C SER A 170 5.78 -2.42 -29.11
N ARG A 171 4.64 -2.26 -29.75
CA ARG A 171 3.53 -3.23 -29.74
C ARG A 171 3.96 -4.55 -30.37
#